data_8a51417716d552d0368bdc856e32ae5b
#
_entry.id   8a51417716d552d0368bdc856e32ae5b
#
_cell.length_a   1.000
_cell.length_b   1.000
_cell.length_c   1.000
_cell.angle_alpha   90.00
_cell.angle_beta   90.00
_cell.angle_gamma   90.00
#
_symmetry.space_group_name_H-M   'P 1'
#
loop_
_entity.id
_entity.type
_entity.pdbx_description
1 polymer ?
#
loop_
_entity_poly.entity_id
_entity_poly.type
_entity_poly.pdbx_seq_one_letter_code
_entity_poly.pdbx_strand_id
1 'polypeptide(L)'
;ASQVNFDRLMAEAEQAKPPPPGPDVASPTWAKPAGWAEKPRTAMRLGNFTARDGQAEITLMTFPGDVGGLLANVNRWRGQSGLPPVDAAGLASATERVSVAGTPATLVEAVSDKNGSISVYHPVGKQTWFYKITGPSTVVTAEKSAFMEFLQSIRFPEPFAKP
;
A
#
# COMPACT_ATOMS: atom_id res chain seq x y z
N ALA A 1 13.85 -0.60 -15.25
CA ALA A 1 14.41 0.65 -14.79
C ALA A 1 13.60 1.28 -13.67
N SER A 2 12.28 1.39 -13.84
CA SER A 2 11.47 2.03 -12.80
C SER A 2 11.43 1.21 -11.51
N GLN A 3 11.45 -0.12 -11.61
CA GLN A 3 11.45 -0.95 -10.41
C GLN A 3 12.73 -0.77 -9.59
N VAL A 4 13.87 -0.72 -10.26
CA VAL A 4 15.16 -0.49 -9.58
C VAL A 4 15.16 0.88 -8.92
N ASN A 5 14.65 1.89 -9.62
CA ASN A 5 14.59 3.24 -9.08
C ASN A 5 13.66 3.31 -7.86
N PHE A 6 12.56 2.57 -7.89
CA PHE A 6 11.63 2.54 -6.77
C PHE A 6 12.27 1.91 -5.53
N ASP A 7 12.96 0.78 -5.69
CA ASP A 7 13.59 0.09 -4.57
C ASP A 7 14.69 0.98 -3.94
N ARG A 8 15.43 1.70 -4.77
CA ARG A 8 16.44 2.63 -4.28
C ARG A 8 15.78 3.77 -3.50
N LEU A 9 14.71 4.32 -4.05
CA LEU A 9 13.97 5.40 -3.39
C LEU A 9 13.47 4.98 -2.01
N MET A 10 12.94 3.78 -1.91
CA MET A 10 12.48 3.24 -0.63
C MET A 10 13.62 3.09 0.36
N ALA A 11 14.75 2.54 -0.07
CA ALA A 11 15.90 2.35 0.80
C ALA A 11 16.45 3.67 1.31
N GLU A 12 16.55 4.65 0.45
CA GLU A 12 17.04 5.99 0.83
C GLU A 12 16.06 6.68 1.78
N ALA A 13 14.77 6.56 1.51
CA ALA A 13 13.77 7.21 2.34
C ALA A 13 13.68 6.61 3.74
N GLU A 14 13.86 5.30 3.85
CA GLU A 14 13.83 4.63 5.15
C GLU A 14 14.98 5.07 6.05
N GLN A 15 16.07 5.49 5.45
CA GLN A 15 17.27 5.95 6.19
C GLN A 15 17.27 7.44 6.45
N ALA A 16 16.46 8.19 5.75
CA ALA A 16 16.44 9.64 5.86
C ALA A 16 15.64 10.09 7.09
N LYS A 17 15.96 11.29 7.58
CA LYS A 17 15.13 11.90 8.61
C LYS A 17 13.76 12.23 7.99
N PRO A 18 12.69 12.09 8.78
CA PRO A 18 11.37 12.47 8.26
C PRO A 18 11.35 13.94 7.84
N PRO A 19 10.98 14.25 6.59
CA PRO A 19 10.83 15.64 6.20
C PRO A 19 9.60 16.23 6.90
N PRO A 20 9.58 17.55 7.08
CA PRO A 20 8.36 18.17 7.58
C PRO A 20 7.21 17.94 6.60
N PRO A 21 5.98 17.83 7.08
CA PRO A 21 4.84 17.65 6.18
C PRO A 21 4.78 18.78 5.18
N GLY A 22 4.73 18.44 3.90
CA GLY A 22 4.55 19.43 2.86
C GLY A 22 3.11 19.94 2.85
N PRO A 23 2.91 21.19 2.42
CA PRO A 23 1.54 21.73 2.37
C PRO A 23 0.65 21.02 1.35
N ASP A 24 1.26 20.29 0.39
CA ASP A 24 0.51 19.62 -0.66
C ASP A 24 0.16 18.16 -0.33
N VAL A 25 0.65 17.66 0.78
CA VAL A 25 0.39 16.28 1.18
C VAL A 25 -0.59 16.28 2.34
N ALA A 26 -1.87 16.06 2.02
CA ALA A 26 -2.90 15.98 3.04
C ALA A 26 -2.80 14.61 3.73
N SER A 27 -2.85 14.63 5.06
CA SER A 27 -2.81 13.40 5.84
C SER A 27 -4.22 12.84 5.98
N PRO A 28 -4.47 11.61 5.51
CA PRO A 28 -5.76 11.00 5.73
C PRO A 28 -5.94 10.54 7.17
N THR A 29 -7.18 10.26 7.52
CA THR A 29 -7.52 9.65 8.79
C THR A 29 -8.05 8.24 8.54
N TRP A 30 -8.00 7.41 9.55
CA TRP A 30 -8.45 6.03 9.46
C TRP A 30 -8.83 5.51 10.84
N ALA A 31 -9.52 4.36 10.84
CA ALA A 31 -9.83 3.65 12.08
C ALA A 31 -8.98 2.37 12.12
N LYS A 32 -8.17 2.25 13.16
CA LYS A 32 -7.32 1.08 13.35
C LYS A 32 -8.19 -0.12 13.72
N PRO A 33 -8.14 -1.24 12.97
CA PRO A 33 -8.89 -2.44 13.35
C PRO A 33 -8.46 -2.99 14.71
N ALA A 34 -9.38 -3.66 15.37
CA ALA A 34 -9.07 -4.32 16.63
C ALA A 34 -7.99 -5.38 16.40
N GLY A 35 -7.08 -5.50 17.34
CA GLY A 35 -5.99 -6.47 17.22
C GLY A 35 -4.76 -5.98 16.49
N TRP A 36 -4.84 -4.82 15.84
CA TRP A 36 -3.65 -4.23 15.22
C TRP A 36 -2.92 -3.36 16.23
N ALA A 37 -1.59 -3.42 16.19
CA ALA A 37 -0.74 -2.59 17.04
C ALA A 37 -0.10 -1.49 16.21
N GLU A 38 -0.18 -0.27 16.69
CA GLU A 38 0.43 0.86 16.00
C GLU A 38 1.92 0.90 16.29
N LYS A 39 2.71 1.17 15.24
CA LYS A 39 4.15 1.30 15.33
C LYS A 39 4.56 2.73 15.00
N PRO A 40 5.77 3.15 15.40
CA PRO A 40 6.22 4.49 15.08
C PRO A 40 6.23 4.76 13.58
N ARG A 41 5.83 5.97 13.21
CA ARG A 41 5.85 6.40 11.81
C ARG A 41 7.27 6.71 11.40
N THR A 42 7.53 6.56 10.11
CA THR A 42 8.83 6.93 9.52
C THR A 42 8.59 8.00 8.46
N ALA A 43 9.69 8.44 7.81
CA ALA A 43 9.59 9.43 6.74
C ALA A 43 8.63 9.00 5.63
N MET A 44 8.58 7.70 5.34
CA MET A 44 7.76 7.17 4.25
C MET A 44 6.50 6.48 4.73
N ARG A 45 6.52 5.94 5.94
CA ARG A 45 5.38 5.20 6.48
C ARG A 45 4.53 6.11 7.33
N LEU A 46 3.53 6.73 6.70
CA LEU A 46 2.61 7.61 7.41
C LEU A 46 1.66 6.83 8.30
N GLY A 47 1.41 5.56 7.96
CA GLY A 47 0.76 4.60 8.83
C GLY A 47 1.63 3.37 8.94
N ASN A 48 1.75 2.80 10.13
CA ASN A 48 2.63 1.66 10.37
C ASN A 48 2.05 0.82 11.49
N PHE A 49 1.66 -0.41 11.17
CA PHE A 49 0.98 -1.30 12.11
C PHE A 49 1.48 -2.72 11.98
N THR A 50 1.26 -3.50 13.03
CA THR A 50 1.43 -4.95 12.96
C THR A 50 0.16 -5.63 13.45
N ALA A 51 -0.02 -6.87 13.04
CA ALA A 51 -1.11 -7.73 13.50
C ALA A 51 -0.57 -9.12 13.75
N ARG A 52 -1.32 -9.91 14.52
CA ARG A 52 -0.95 -11.31 14.79
C ARG A 52 0.44 -11.43 15.40
N ASP A 53 0.68 -10.67 16.47
CA ASP A 53 1.97 -10.68 17.21
C ASP A 53 3.17 -10.36 16.30
N GLY A 54 2.95 -9.43 15.36
CA GLY A 54 4.02 -8.98 14.48
C GLY A 54 4.21 -9.82 13.23
N GLN A 55 3.41 -10.85 13.03
CA GLN A 55 3.53 -11.69 11.84
C GLN A 55 3.08 -10.96 10.57
N ALA A 56 2.13 -10.04 10.70
CA ALA A 56 1.70 -9.22 9.58
C ALA A 56 2.16 -7.79 9.80
N GLU A 57 2.57 -7.14 8.72
CA GLU A 57 2.95 -5.74 8.73
C GLU A 57 2.04 -4.97 7.79
N ILE A 58 1.49 -3.87 8.28
CA ILE A 58 0.57 -3.03 7.49
C ILE A 58 1.17 -1.64 7.40
N THR A 59 1.28 -1.12 6.18
CA THR A 59 1.88 0.19 5.95
C THR A 59 0.99 1.04 5.07
N LEU A 60 1.10 2.34 5.28
CA LEU A 60 0.43 3.36 4.47
C LEU A 60 1.50 4.36 4.07
N MET A 61 1.74 4.49 2.76
CA MET A 61 2.80 5.33 2.23
C MET A 61 2.29 6.16 1.07
N THR A 62 2.97 7.27 0.79
CA THR A 62 2.63 8.09 -0.37
C THR A 62 3.90 8.61 -1.03
N PHE A 63 3.83 8.77 -2.34
CA PHE A 63 4.92 9.29 -3.15
C PHE A 63 4.35 10.23 -4.20
N PRO A 64 5.12 11.23 -4.62
CA PRO A 64 4.69 12.07 -5.74
C PRO A 64 4.74 11.30 -7.05
N GLY A 65 3.81 11.63 -7.95
CA GLY A 65 3.75 11.01 -9.27
C GLY A 65 3.16 9.61 -9.22
N ASP A 66 3.39 8.83 -10.27
CA ASP A 66 2.81 7.50 -10.43
C ASP A 66 3.75 6.36 -10.01
N VAL A 67 4.96 6.68 -9.64
CA VAL A 67 5.98 5.76 -9.11
C VAL A 67 6.19 4.54 -10.03
N GLY A 68 6.33 4.81 -11.33
CA GLY A 68 6.58 3.76 -12.32
C GLY A 68 5.33 3.12 -12.91
N GLY A 69 4.16 3.46 -12.40
CA GLY A 69 2.90 2.97 -12.94
C GLY A 69 2.42 1.67 -12.32
N LEU A 70 1.21 1.29 -12.66
CA LEU A 70 0.55 0.14 -12.03
C LEU A 70 1.23 -1.19 -12.37
N LEU A 71 1.53 -1.43 -13.63
CA LEU A 71 2.09 -2.72 -14.05
C LEU A 71 3.42 -3.00 -13.36
N ALA A 72 4.31 -2.01 -13.31
CA ALA A 72 5.60 -2.19 -12.66
C ALA A 72 5.45 -2.51 -11.17
N ASN A 73 4.52 -1.85 -10.51
CA ASN A 73 4.26 -2.09 -9.09
C ASN A 73 3.65 -3.46 -8.85
N VAL A 74 2.69 -3.87 -9.69
CA VAL A 74 2.10 -5.21 -9.60
C VAL A 74 3.17 -6.28 -9.70
N ASN A 75 4.06 -6.16 -10.68
CA ASN A 75 5.10 -7.17 -10.88
C ASN A 75 6.15 -7.16 -9.78
N ARG A 76 6.41 -5.99 -9.19
CA ARG A 76 7.29 -5.92 -8.03
C ARG A 76 6.69 -6.68 -6.84
N TRP A 77 5.42 -6.49 -6.58
CA TRP A 77 4.74 -7.19 -5.47
C TRP A 77 4.64 -8.68 -5.73
N ARG A 78 4.35 -9.06 -6.96
CA ARG A 78 4.29 -10.48 -7.33
C ARG A 78 5.66 -11.13 -7.12
N GLY A 79 6.72 -10.45 -7.54
CA GLY A 79 8.07 -10.96 -7.35
C GLY A 79 8.45 -11.12 -5.89
N GLN A 80 7.99 -10.22 -5.03
CA GLN A 80 8.25 -10.31 -3.59
C GLN A 80 7.61 -11.55 -2.97
N SER A 81 6.52 -12.04 -3.54
CA SER A 81 5.85 -13.26 -3.08
C SER A 81 6.26 -14.49 -3.89
N GLY A 82 7.22 -14.36 -4.80
CA GLY A 82 7.68 -15.49 -5.60
C GLY A 82 6.78 -15.85 -6.76
N LEU A 83 5.90 -14.94 -7.17
CA LEU A 83 4.98 -15.17 -8.28
C LEU A 83 5.57 -14.64 -9.58
N PRO A 84 5.25 -15.28 -10.71
CA PRO A 84 5.75 -14.81 -12.01
C PRO A 84 5.14 -13.47 -12.39
N PRO A 85 5.84 -12.66 -13.20
CA PRO A 85 5.30 -11.40 -13.67
C PRO A 85 4.15 -11.60 -14.64
N VAL A 86 3.33 -10.56 -14.77
CA VAL A 86 2.27 -10.51 -15.77
C VAL A 86 2.57 -9.38 -16.76
N ASP A 87 2.01 -9.50 -17.96
CA ASP A 87 2.10 -8.44 -18.96
C ASP A 87 0.83 -7.56 -18.87
N ALA A 88 0.73 -6.57 -19.76
CA ALA A 88 -0.41 -5.68 -19.76
C ALA A 88 -1.73 -6.44 -19.97
N ALA A 89 -1.71 -7.50 -20.77
CA ALA A 89 -2.91 -8.30 -21.00
C ALA A 89 -3.32 -9.08 -19.75
N GLY A 90 -2.35 -9.53 -18.94
CA GLY A 90 -2.64 -10.25 -17.72
C GLY A 90 -2.97 -9.38 -16.52
N LEU A 91 -2.80 -8.08 -16.65
CA LEU A 91 -2.98 -7.15 -15.55
C LEU A 91 -4.41 -7.17 -15.01
N ALA A 92 -5.40 -7.25 -15.87
CA ALA A 92 -6.79 -7.25 -15.45
C ALA A 92 -7.12 -8.44 -14.55
N SER A 93 -6.53 -9.60 -14.82
CA SER A 93 -6.74 -10.79 -13.99
C SER A 93 -5.98 -10.74 -12.68
N ALA A 94 -4.93 -9.94 -12.61
CA ALA A 94 -4.08 -9.86 -11.43
C ALA A 94 -4.49 -8.73 -10.49
N THR A 95 -5.51 -7.95 -10.84
CA THR A 95 -5.92 -6.78 -10.07
C THR A 95 -7.43 -6.78 -9.85
N GLU A 96 -7.85 -6.01 -8.85
CA GLU A 96 -9.27 -5.82 -8.56
C GLU A 96 -9.51 -4.33 -8.32
N ARG A 97 -10.59 -3.82 -8.92
CA ARG A 97 -10.96 -2.41 -8.75
C ARG A 97 -11.65 -2.24 -7.41
N VAL A 98 -11.18 -1.28 -6.63
CA VAL A 98 -11.79 -0.96 -5.33
C VAL A 98 -11.94 0.54 -5.21
N SER A 99 -12.66 0.98 -4.19
CA SER A 99 -12.83 2.40 -3.90
C SER A 99 -12.27 2.70 -2.52
N VAL A 100 -11.46 3.74 -2.42
CA VAL A 100 -10.91 4.20 -1.14
C VAL A 100 -11.21 5.68 -1.04
N ALA A 101 -11.86 6.08 0.04
CA ALA A 101 -12.25 7.48 0.28
C ALA A 101 -13.04 8.06 -0.89
N GLY A 102 -13.86 7.22 -1.54
CA GLY A 102 -14.70 7.68 -2.63
C GLY A 102 -14.03 7.79 -3.99
N THR A 103 -12.76 7.39 -4.11
CA THR A 103 -12.04 7.47 -5.38
C THR A 103 -11.53 6.08 -5.78
N PRO A 104 -11.31 5.87 -7.10
CA PRO A 104 -10.91 4.53 -7.55
C PRO A 104 -9.48 4.20 -7.16
N ALA A 105 -9.28 2.94 -6.84
CA ALA A 105 -7.99 2.38 -6.50
C ALA A 105 -7.90 0.98 -7.08
N THR A 106 -6.71 0.39 -7.07
CA THR A 106 -6.49 -0.94 -7.58
C THR A 106 -5.88 -1.82 -6.49
N LEU A 107 -6.53 -2.94 -6.22
CA LEU A 107 -6.08 -3.90 -5.23
C LEU A 107 -5.35 -5.04 -5.92
N VAL A 108 -4.23 -5.46 -5.37
CA VAL A 108 -3.41 -6.54 -5.90
C VAL A 108 -3.17 -7.54 -4.78
N GLU A 109 -3.64 -8.76 -4.99
CA GLU A 109 -3.42 -9.84 -4.04
C GLU A 109 -2.34 -10.75 -4.59
N ALA A 110 -1.18 -10.77 -3.96
CA ALA A 110 -0.02 -11.55 -4.42
C ALA A 110 0.34 -12.53 -3.32
N VAL A 111 -0.31 -13.69 -3.35
CA VAL A 111 -0.18 -14.71 -2.30
C VAL A 111 0.36 -15.99 -2.91
N SER A 112 1.50 -16.46 -2.39
CA SER A 112 2.07 -17.74 -2.75
C SER A 112 1.90 -18.74 -1.60
N ASP A 113 2.53 -19.89 -1.69
CA ASP A 113 2.43 -20.92 -0.64
C ASP A 113 2.99 -20.45 0.70
N LYS A 114 3.99 -19.58 0.68
CA LYS A 114 4.69 -19.16 1.89
C LYS A 114 4.36 -17.76 2.32
N ASN A 115 4.36 -16.83 1.39
CA ASN A 115 4.25 -15.41 1.66
C ASN A 115 3.09 -14.80 0.92
N GLY A 116 2.58 -13.70 1.46
CA GLY A 116 1.54 -12.99 0.77
C GLY A 116 1.62 -11.50 1.00
N SER A 117 1.00 -10.76 0.08
CA SER A 117 0.74 -9.35 0.27
C SER A 117 -0.58 -9.01 -0.38
N ILE A 118 -1.26 -8.03 0.22
CA ILE A 118 -2.38 -7.36 -0.42
C ILE A 118 -1.99 -5.91 -0.47
N SER A 119 -1.91 -5.36 -1.66
CA SER A 119 -1.44 -3.99 -1.89
C SER A 119 -2.50 -3.21 -2.64
N VAL A 120 -2.63 -1.93 -2.32
CA VAL A 120 -3.57 -1.06 -3.01
C VAL A 120 -2.81 0.13 -3.58
N TYR A 121 -2.99 0.35 -4.87
CA TYR A 121 -2.41 1.46 -5.63
C TYR A 121 -3.51 2.50 -5.80
N HIS A 122 -3.31 3.67 -5.21
CA HIS A 122 -4.37 4.66 -5.09
C HIS A 122 -3.87 6.06 -5.48
N PRO A 123 -4.02 6.44 -6.75
CA PRO A 123 -3.66 7.81 -7.17
C PRO A 123 -4.67 8.81 -6.63
N VAL A 124 -4.17 9.85 -5.98
CA VAL A 124 -5.01 10.95 -5.49
C VAL A 124 -4.27 12.25 -5.79
N GLY A 125 -4.80 13.04 -6.73
CA GLY A 125 -4.15 14.27 -7.16
C GLY A 125 -2.79 13.99 -7.75
N LYS A 126 -1.76 14.62 -7.21
CA LYS A 126 -0.38 14.46 -7.69
C LYS A 126 0.41 13.41 -6.92
N GLN A 127 -0.26 12.69 -6.02
CA GLN A 127 0.38 11.67 -5.19
C GLN A 127 -0.18 10.31 -5.54
N THR A 128 0.61 9.27 -5.30
CA THR A 128 0.11 7.89 -5.30
C THR A 128 0.23 7.37 -3.87
N TRP A 129 -0.88 6.85 -3.37
CA TRP A 129 -0.94 6.26 -2.04
C TRP A 129 -0.86 4.75 -2.15
N PHE A 130 -0.14 4.15 -1.23
CA PHE A 130 0.04 2.70 -1.17
C PHE A 130 -0.39 2.22 0.20
N TYR A 131 -1.30 1.27 0.21
CA TYR A 131 -1.75 0.60 1.43
C TYR A 131 -1.40 -0.87 1.26
N LYS A 132 -0.69 -1.44 2.22
CA LYS A 132 -0.15 -2.78 2.01
C LYS A 132 -0.12 -3.58 3.31
N ILE A 133 -0.52 -4.85 3.23
CA ILE A 133 -0.30 -5.82 4.30
C ILE A 133 0.57 -6.94 3.74
N THR A 134 1.58 -7.33 4.52
CA THR A 134 2.50 -8.43 4.15
C THR A 134 2.67 -9.38 5.33
N GLY A 135 3.02 -10.61 5.03
CA GLY A 135 3.29 -11.62 6.04
C GLY A 135 3.20 -13.03 5.47
N PRO A 136 3.21 -14.04 6.35
CA PRO A 136 2.92 -15.40 5.91
C PRO A 136 1.57 -15.47 5.23
N SER A 137 1.45 -16.33 4.22
CA SER A 137 0.25 -16.38 3.39
C SER A 137 -1.03 -16.63 4.19
N THR A 138 -0.96 -17.53 5.17
CA THR A 138 -2.13 -17.82 6.01
C THR A 138 -2.56 -16.63 6.85
N VAL A 139 -1.59 -15.86 7.33
CA VAL A 139 -1.87 -14.68 8.15
C VAL A 139 -2.48 -13.56 7.30
N VAL A 140 -1.91 -13.30 6.13
CA VAL A 140 -2.42 -12.27 5.23
C VAL A 140 -3.84 -12.61 4.80
N THR A 141 -4.10 -13.86 4.45
CA THR A 141 -5.44 -14.29 4.06
C THR A 141 -6.42 -14.11 5.20
N ALA A 142 -6.04 -14.46 6.43
CA ALA A 142 -6.90 -14.32 7.59
C ALA A 142 -7.17 -12.86 7.94
N GLU A 143 -6.22 -11.96 7.65
CA GLU A 143 -6.37 -10.53 7.95
C GLU A 143 -7.01 -9.74 6.82
N LYS A 144 -7.37 -10.38 5.71
CA LYS A 144 -7.91 -9.64 4.57
C LYS A 144 -9.15 -8.82 4.93
N SER A 145 -10.08 -9.39 5.70
CA SER A 145 -11.30 -8.68 6.10
C SER A 145 -10.98 -7.43 6.90
N ALA A 146 -10.07 -7.54 7.87
CA ALA A 146 -9.67 -6.39 8.69
C ALA A 146 -8.97 -5.34 7.84
N PHE A 147 -8.14 -5.77 6.89
CA PHE A 147 -7.46 -4.85 5.98
C PHE A 147 -8.47 -4.11 5.11
N MET A 148 -9.49 -4.80 4.59
CA MET A 148 -10.54 -4.16 3.81
C MET A 148 -11.34 -3.16 4.64
N GLU A 149 -11.63 -3.48 5.89
CA GLU A 149 -12.29 -2.53 6.81
C GLU A 149 -11.42 -1.30 7.04
N PHE A 150 -10.12 -1.51 7.21
CA PHE A 150 -9.18 -0.40 7.35
C PHE A 150 -9.24 0.52 6.13
N LEU A 151 -9.20 -0.05 4.92
CA LEU A 151 -9.28 0.73 3.69
C LEU A 151 -10.58 1.53 3.62
N GLN A 152 -11.69 0.92 4.02
CA GLN A 152 -12.99 1.59 3.99
C GLN A 152 -13.08 2.72 5.00
N SER A 153 -12.24 2.71 6.03
CA SER A 153 -12.23 3.76 7.04
C SER A 153 -11.41 4.98 6.64
N ILE A 154 -10.60 4.87 5.59
CA ILE A 154 -9.71 5.94 5.19
C ILE A 154 -10.52 7.12 4.64
N ARG A 155 -10.19 8.31 5.14
CA ARG A 155 -10.82 9.57 4.69
C ARG A 155 -9.74 10.60 4.47
N PHE A 156 -9.85 11.33 3.37
CA PHE A 156 -8.96 12.45 3.08
C PHE A 156 -9.64 13.75 3.44
N PRO A 157 -8.89 14.75 3.92
CA PRO A 157 -9.50 16.06 4.18
C PRO A 157 -9.88 16.73 2.86
N GLU A 158 -10.84 17.66 2.97
CA GLU A 158 -11.19 18.53 1.85
C GLU A 158 -9.94 19.31 1.41
N PRO A 159 -9.74 19.56 0.10
CA PRO A 159 -10.63 19.24 -1.02
C PRO A 159 -10.35 17.89 -1.66
N PHE A 160 -9.47 17.07 -1.12
CA PHE A 160 -9.07 15.81 -1.74
C PHE A 160 -10.20 14.80 -1.79
N ALA A 161 -11.17 14.91 -0.90
CA ALA A 161 -12.30 13.99 -0.88
C ALA A 161 -13.27 14.23 -2.03
N LYS A 162 -13.15 15.35 -2.72
CA LYS A 162 -14.05 15.68 -3.81
C LYS A 162 -13.44 15.34 -5.15
N PRO A 163 -14.21 14.79 -6.09
CA PRO A 163 -13.73 14.50 -7.43
C PRO A 163 -13.36 15.76 -8.18
#